data_9f9e46fa8db1856e041fff069d876683
#
_entry.id   9f9e46fa8db1856e041fff069d876683
#
_cell.length_a   1.000
_cell.length_b   1.000
_cell.length_c   1.000
_cell.angle_alpha   90.00
_cell.angle_beta   90.00
_cell.angle_gamma   90.00
#
_symmetry.space_group_name_H-M   'P 1'
#
loop_
_entity.id
_entity.type
_entity.pdbx_description
1 polymer ?
#
loop_
_entity_poly.entity_id
_entity_poly.type
_entity_poly.pdbx_seq_one_letter_code
_entity_poly.pdbx_strand_id
1 'polypeptide(L)'
;MKKYIAITGASSGIGAATAKAFAGRGENLILIARRAEMLQSLKDEIAQIAPKSDAIIKICDLACSKNVRSLWEELKSYELKALINNAGFGYYGAVGEQNLDKTEQMLQLNVVALTLLSSLFARDYKYKPAQLINISSAGGYSIVPNAVAYCASKFFV
;
A
#
# COMPACT_ATOMS: atom_id res chain seq x y z
N MET A 1 7.22 18.99 13.91
CA MET A 1 7.76 17.75 13.35
C MET A 1 7.12 17.53 11.98
N LYS A 2 7.87 17.06 10.96
CA LYS A 2 7.28 16.77 9.65
C LYS A 2 6.27 15.63 9.78
N LYS A 3 5.10 15.78 9.13
CA LYS A 3 4.09 14.72 9.02
C LYS A 3 4.17 14.07 7.64
N TYR A 4 3.93 12.78 7.57
CA TYR A 4 4.08 12.00 6.34
C TYR A 4 2.79 11.26 6.00
N ILE A 5 2.58 11.04 4.70
CA ILE A 5 1.59 10.11 4.17
C ILE A 5 2.33 8.85 3.72
N ALA A 6 2.08 7.72 4.36
CA ALA A 6 2.65 6.43 3.98
C ALA A 6 1.75 5.77 2.93
N ILE A 7 2.34 5.37 1.80
CA ILE A 7 1.61 4.79 0.66
C ILE A 7 2.22 3.44 0.32
N THR A 8 1.45 2.36 0.46
CA THR A 8 1.88 1.03 0.04
C THR A 8 1.60 0.79 -1.44
N GLY A 9 2.43 0.00 -2.11
CA GLY A 9 2.32 -0.23 -3.55
C GLY A 9 2.63 1.01 -4.39
N ALA A 10 3.48 1.92 -3.87
CA ALA A 10 3.77 3.21 -4.49
C ALA A 10 4.58 3.10 -5.80
N SER A 11 5.14 1.94 -6.14
CA SER A 11 6.05 1.80 -7.28
C SER A 11 5.38 1.89 -8.66
N SER A 12 4.05 1.91 -8.75
CA SER A 12 3.33 1.99 -10.04
C SER A 12 1.84 2.28 -9.86
N GLY A 13 1.14 2.51 -10.98
CA GLY A 13 -0.32 2.60 -11.05
C GLY A 13 -0.91 3.64 -10.09
N ILE A 14 -1.98 3.26 -9.40
CA ILE A 14 -2.73 4.14 -8.49
C ILE A 14 -1.83 4.66 -7.37
N GLY A 15 -0.95 3.82 -6.79
CA GLY A 15 -0.05 4.23 -5.71
C GLY A 15 0.93 5.33 -6.13
N ALA A 16 1.55 5.20 -7.31
CA ALA A 16 2.44 6.22 -7.85
C ALA A 16 1.70 7.53 -8.20
N ALA A 17 0.53 7.42 -8.82
CA ALA A 17 -0.30 8.58 -9.13
C ALA A 17 -0.76 9.31 -7.86
N THR A 18 -1.15 8.55 -6.82
CA THR A 18 -1.52 9.09 -5.51
C THR A 18 -0.34 9.82 -4.86
N ALA A 19 0.87 9.23 -4.92
CA ALA A 19 2.07 9.86 -4.38
C ALA A 19 2.34 11.21 -5.05
N LYS A 20 2.29 11.28 -6.39
CA LYS A 20 2.48 12.53 -7.13
C LYS A 20 1.42 13.57 -6.78
N ALA A 21 0.16 13.16 -6.67
CA ALA A 21 -0.94 14.06 -6.32
C ALA A 21 -0.77 14.69 -4.93
N PHE A 22 -0.33 13.91 -3.94
CA PHE A 22 -0.06 14.43 -2.60
C PHE A 22 1.21 15.27 -2.55
N ALA A 23 2.27 14.88 -3.26
CA ALA A 23 3.49 15.69 -3.38
C ALA A 23 3.18 17.07 -3.97
N GLY A 24 2.38 17.14 -5.04
CA GLY A 24 1.93 18.40 -5.65
C GLY A 24 1.14 19.31 -4.71
N ARG A 25 0.60 18.77 -3.61
CA ARG A 25 -0.04 19.53 -2.52
C ARG A 25 0.92 19.90 -1.39
N GLY A 26 2.21 19.61 -1.53
CA GLY A 26 3.24 19.89 -0.53
C GLY A 26 3.30 18.90 0.63
N GLU A 27 2.68 17.72 0.50
CA GLU A 27 2.72 16.70 1.53
C GLU A 27 4.03 15.90 1.46
N ASN A 28 4.57 15.51 2.62
CA ASN A 28 5.71 14.59 2.68
C ASN A 28 5.24 13.14 2.62
N LEU A 29 6.04 12.28 2.00
CA LEU A 29 5.63 10.93 1.64
C LEU A 29 6.59 9.87 2.17
N ILE A 30 6.03 8.69 2.50
CA ILE A 30 6.79 7.45 2.66
C ILE A 30 6.28 6.48 1.58
N LEU A 31 7.15 6.19 0.62
CA LEU A 31 6.86 5.36 -0.55
C LEU A 31 7.27 3.92 -0.25
N ILE A 32 6.30 3.01 -0.18
CA ILE A 32 6.52 1.61 0.24
C ILE A 32 6.21 0.67 -0.92
N ALA A 33 7.19 -0.11 -1.36
CA ALA A 33 7.02 -1.19 -2.34
C ALA A 33 8.26 -2.11 -2.39
N ARG A 34 8.21 -3.16 -3.23
CA ARG A 34 9.33 -4.12 -3.40
C ARG A 34 10.38 -3.64 -4.39
N ARG A 35 9.98 -2.88 -5.42
CA ARG A 35 10.84 -2.49 -6.56
C ARG A 35 11.58 -1.20 -6.25
N ALA A 36 12.83 -1.33 -5.79
CA ALA A 36 13.68 -0.20 -5.38
C ALA A 36 13.87 0.83 -6.50
N GLU A 37 14.19 0.38 -7.72
CA GLU A 37 14.44 1.25 -8.88
C GLU A 37 13.21 2.09 -9.23
N MET A 38 12.02 1.48 -9.20
CA MET A 38 10.77 2.19 -9.48
C MET A 38 10.43 3.22 -8.40
N LEU A 39 10.75 2.92 -7.14
CA LEU A 39 10.58 3.88 -6.04
C LEU A 39 11.56 5.03 -6.16
N GLN A 40 12.80 4.77 -6.58
CA GLN A 40 13.80 5.80 -6.79
C GLN A 40 13.38 6.72 -7.95
N SER A 41 12.97 6.15 -9.08
CA SER A 41 12.46 6.93 -10.22
C SER A 41 11.28 7.81 -9.83
N LEU A 42 10.33 7.28 -9.05
CA LEU A 42 9.20 8.07 -8.54
C LEU A 42 9.65 9.20 -7.60
N LYS A 43 10.61 8.91 -6.72
CA LYS A 43 11.17 9.93 -5.82
C LYS A 43 11.84 11.06 -6.60
N ASP A 44 12.62 10.73 -7.63
CA ASP A 44 13.31 11.71 -8.47
C ASP A 44 12.30 12.57 -9.25
N GLU A 45 11.22 11.96 -9.76
CA GLU A 45 10.12 12.66 -10.40
C GLU A 45 9.40 13.60 -9.42
N ILE A 46 9.12 13.15 -8.20
CA ILE A 46 8.52 13.98 -7.14
C ILE A 46 9.43 15.17 -6.80
N ALA A 47 10.73 14.97 -6.71
CA ALA A 47 11.69 16.06 -6.43
C ALA A 47 11.66 17.14 -7.51
N GLN A 48 11.38 16.78 -8.78
CA GLN A 48 11.26 17.74 -9.88
C GLN A 48 9.94 18.52 -9.84
N ILE A 49 8.80 17.83 -9.61
CA ILE A 49 7.47 18.45 -9.66
C ILE A 49 7.08 19.14 -8.35
N ALA A 50 7.64 18.71 -7.23
CA ALA A 50 7.31 19.19 -5.90
C ALA A 50 8.58 19.25 -5.00
N PRO A 51 9.52 20.16 -5.25
CA PRO A 51 10.83 20.18 -4.56
C PRO A 51 10.75 20.45 -3.05
N LYS A 52 9.60 20.88 -2.55
CA LYS A 52 9.37 21.09 -1.11
C LYS A 52 8.83 19.84 -0.40
N SER A 53 8.39 18.84 -1.15
CA SER A 53 7.88 17.57 -0.63
C SER A 53 9.05 16.64 -0.33
N ASP A 54 9.12 16.12 0.88
CA ASP A 54 10.10 15.11 1.26
C ASP A 54 9.56 13.72 0.93
N ALA A 55 10.35 12.88 0.25
CA ALA A 55 9.97 11.53 -0.13
C ALA A 55 10.98 10.51 0.40
N ILE A 56 10.53 9.65 1.30
CA ILE A 56 11.30 8.57 1.92
C ILE A 56 10.92 7.25 1.27
N ILE A 57 11.91 6.44 0.89
CA ILE A 57 11.70 5.10 0.33
C ILE A 57 11.81 4.05 1.42
N LYS A 58 10.86 3.11 1.44
CA LYS A 58 10.90 1.88 2.24
C LYS A 58 10.70 0.67 1.33
N ILE A 59 11.75 -0.11 1.16
CA ILE A 59 11.70 -1.33 0.35
C ILE A 59 11.16 -2.46 1.24
N CYS A 60 9.99 -2.99 0.90
CA CYS A 60 9.33 -4.02 1.70
C CYS A 60 8.48 -4.95 0.84
N ASP A 61 8.66 -6.26 1.00
CA ASP A 61 7.70 -7.24 0.52
C ASP A 61 6.60 -7.46 1.58
N LEU A 62 5.44 -6.88 1.32
CA LEU A 62 4.30 -6.93 2.21
C LEU A 62 3.55 -8.29 2.18
N ALA A 63 3.83 -9.18 1.22
CA ALA A 63 3.28 -10.53 1.25
C ALA A 63 3.88 -11.38 2.39
N CYS A 64 4.94 -10.90 3.04
CA CYS A 64 5.53 -11.53 4.21
C CYS A 64 5.13 -10.78 5.49
N SER A 65 4.34 -11.41 6.36
CA SER A 65 3.84 -10.81 7.61
C SER A 65 4.94 -10.35 8.57
N LYS A 66 6.10 -11.01 8.56
CA LYS A 66 7.27 -10.58 9.35
C LYS A 66 7.78 -9.23 8.87
N ASN A 67 7.88 -9.04 7.55
CA ASN A 67 8.32 -7.79 6.97
C ASN A 67 7.34 -6.65 7.27
N VAL A 68 6.04 -6.93 7.24
CA VAL A 68 5.00 -5.95 7.60
C VAL A 68 5.20 -5.43 9.03
N ARG A 69 5.47 -6.33 9.97
CA ARG A 69 5.72 -5.97 11.38
C ARG A 69 7.02 -5.16 11.54
N SER A 70 8.10 -5.58 10.88
CA SER A 70 9.37 -4.84 10.88
C SER A 70 9.21 -3.45 10.28
N LEU A 71 8.52 -3.34 9.14
CA LEU A 71 8.21 -2.06 8.52
C LEU A 71 7.44 -1.15 9.48
N TRP A 72 6.44 -1.70 10.20
CA TRP A 72 5.67 -0.90 11.14
C TRP A 72 6.54 -0.34 12.26
N GLU A 73 7.46 -1.12 12.82
CA GLU A 73 8.40 -0.63 13.83
C GLU A 73 9.27 0.53 13.30
N GLU A 74 9.70 0.44 12.04
CA GLU A 74 10.44 1.55 11.41
C GLU A 74 9.55 2.79 11.21
N LEU A 75 8.26 2.60 10.84
CA LEU A 75 7.32 3.70 10.62
C LEU A 75 7.01 4.49 11.90
N LYS A 76 7.17 3.89 13.07
CA LYS A 76 7.00 4.58 14.37
C LYS A 76 7.94 5.76 14.58
N SER A 77 9.08 5.80 13.87
CA SER A 77 10.01 6.95 13.91
C SER A 77 9.49 8.19 13.16
N TYR A 78 8.36 8.06 12.46
CA TYR A 78 7.72 9.13 11.70
C TYR A 78 6.34 9.47 12.28
N GLU A 79 5.95 10.74 12.20
CA GLU A 79 4.57 11.14 12.47
C GLU A 79 3.73 10.95 11.20
N LEU A 80 2.81 9.99 11.20
CA LEU A 80 1.95 9.75 10.04
C LEU A 80 0.70 10.64 10.11
N LYS A 81 0.44 11.36 9.02
CA LYS A 81 -0.82 12.05 8.75
C LYS A 81 -1.86 11.10 8.14
N ALA A 82 -1.39 10.16 7.33
CA ALA A 82 -2.23 9.11 6.76
C ALA A 82 -1.43 7.84 6.44
N LEU A 83 -2.12 6.70 6.49
CA LEU A 83 -1.67 5.44 5.90
C LEU A 83 -2.62 5.06 4.77
N ILE A 84 -2.08 4.89 3.56
CA ILE A 84 -2.83 4.46 2.37
C ILE A 84 -2.42 3.03 2.02
N ASN A 85 -3.28 2.08 2.35
CA ASN A 85 -3.15 0.69 1.98
C ASN A 85 -3.63 0.52 0.53
N ASN A 86 -2.70 0.69 -0.42
CA ASN A 86 -2.96 0.56 -1.86
C ASN A 86 -2.31 -0.70 -2.45
N ALA A 87 -1.28 -1.27 -1.80
CA ALA A 87 -0.62 -2.47 -2.30
C ALA A 87 -1.61 -3.61 -2.51
N GLY A 88 -1.58 -4.19 -3.68
CA GLY A 88 -2.43 -5.31 -4.07
C GLY A 88 -2.28 -5.65 -5.54
N PHE A 89 -2.65 -6.85 -5.93
CA PHE A 89 -2.76 -7.25 -7.32
C PHE A 89 -3.91 -8.22 -7.53
N GLY A 90 -4.38 -8.33 -8.78
CA GLY A 90 -5.35 -9.33 -9.19
C GLY A 90 -4.65 -10.52 -9.84
N TYR A 91 -5.15 -11.73 -9.58
CA TYR A 91 -4.78 -12.94 -10.27
C TYR A 91 -6.05 -13.66 -10.70
N TYR A 92 -6.11 -14.02 -11.97
CA TYR A 92 -7.29 -14.52 -12.65
C TYR A 92 -7.06 -15.93 -13.19
N GLY A 93 -8.11 -16.75 -13.18
CA GLY A 93 -8.12 -18.12 -13.69
C GLY A 93 -9.31 -18.89 -13.14
N ALA A 94 -9.72 -19.96 -13.82
CA ALA A 94 -10.78 -20.83 -13.34
C ALA A 94 -10.40 -21.49 -12.00
N VAL A 95 -11.39 -21.71 -11.14
CA VAL A 95 -11.18 -22.41 -9.86
C VAL A 95 -10.71 -23.84 -10.17
N GLY A 96 -9.62 -24.24 -9.54
CA GLY A 96 -8.96 -25.53 -9.78
C GLY A 96 -7.82 -25.50 -10.81
N GLU A 97 -7.73 -24.44 -11.62
CA GLU A 97 -6.66 -24.27 -12.63
C GLU A 97 -5.64 -23.18 -12.23
N GLN A 98 -5.93 -22.43 -11.17
CA GLN A 98 -5.06 -21.37 -10.69
C GLN A 98 -3.78 -21.93 -10.06
N ASN A 99 -2.66 -21.22 -10.26
CA ASN A 99 -1.45 -21.48 -9.52
C ASN A 99 -1.66 -21.08 -8.04
N LEU A 100 -1.59 -22.07 -7.14
CA LEU A 100 -1.90 -21.91 -5.72
C LEU A 100 -0.94 -20.94 -5.03
N ASP A 101 0.36 -20.96 -5.36
CA ASP A 101 1.36 -20.07 -4.76
C ASP A 101 1.06 -18.59 -5.10
N LYS A 102 0.66 -18.32 -6.35
CA LYS A 102 0.27 -16.96 -6.76
C LYS A 102 -1.02 -16.52 -6.09
N THR A 103 -1.97 -17.42 -5.93
CA THR A 103 -3.23 -17.15 -5.23
C THR A 103 -2.96 -16.84 -3.76
N GLU A 104 -2.13 -17.66 -3.09
CA GLU A 104 -1.73 -17.42 -1.72
C GLU A 104 -1.00 -16.07 -1.57
N GLN A 105 -0.02 -15.78 -2.43
CA GLN A 105 0.71 -14.51 -2.42
C GLN A 105 -0.23 -13.31 -2.59
N MET A 106 -1.23 -13.42 -3.47
CA MET A 106 -2.25 -12.39 -3.63
C MET A 106 -3.07 -12.18 -2.34
N LEU A 107 -3.52 -13.25 -1.70
CA LEU A 107 -4.28 -13.16 -0.46
C LEU A 107 -3.43 -12.63 0.69
N GLN A 108 -2.19 -13.05 0.80
CA GLN A 108 -1.24 -12.51 1.79
C GLN A 108 -1.06 -11.00 1.63
N LEU A 109 -0.96 -10.50 0.40
CA LEU A 109 -0.80 -9.06 0.16
C LEU A 109 -2.13 -8.31 0.35
N ASN A 110 -3.22 -8.77 -0.33
CA ASN A 110 -4.48 -8.03 -0.39
C ASN A 110 -5.25 -8.05 0.94
N VAL A 111 -5.13 -9.12 1.73
CA VAL A 111 -5.90 -9.34 2.95
C VAL A 111 -5.02 -9.24 4.19
N VAL A 112 -4.02 -10.11 4.31
CA VAL A 112 -3.23 -10.22 5.56
C VAL A 112 -2.41 -8.97 5.81
N ALA A 113 -1.65 -8.49 4.83
CA ALA A 113 -0.83 -7.29 4.97
C ALA A 113 -1.68 -6.05 5.29
N LEU A 114 -2.79 -5.86 4.56
CA LEU A 114 -3.74 -4.78 4.80
C LEU A 114 -4.32 -4.83 6.21
N THR A 115 -4.73 -6.01 6.67
CA THR A 115 -5.28 -6.21 8.02
C THR A 115 -4.26 -5.87 9.09
N LEU A 116 -3.02 -6.34 8.95
CA LEU A 116 -1.94 -6.07 9.90
C LEU A 116 -1.64 -4.57 9.98
N LEU A 117 -1.42 -3.92 8.83
CA LEU A 117 -1.13 -2.48 8.78
C LEU A 117 -2.28 -1.65 9.33
N SER A 118 -3.53 -1.99 8.96
CA SER A 118 -4.72 -1.28 9.46
C SER A 118 -4.87 -1.42 10.98
N SER A 119 -4.66 -2.63 11.52
CA SER A 119 -4.77 -2.88 12.96
C SER A 119 -3.67 -2.19 13.75
N LEU A 120 -2.43 -2.22 13.25
CA LEU A 120 -1.29 -1.55 13.88
C LEU A 120 -1.47 -0.03 13.84
N PHE A 121 -1.92 0.52 12.71
CA PHE A 121 -2.23 1.93 12.58
C PHE A 121 -3.36 2.35 13.53
N ALA A 122 -4.48 1.63 13.54
CA ALA A 122 -5.62 1.93 14.40
C ALA A 122 -5.24 1.90 15.88
N ARG A 123 -4.39 0.95 16.30
CA ARG A 123 -3.89 0.85 17.67
C ARG A 123 -3.06 2.08 18.06
N ASP A 124 -2.08 2.46 17.24
CA ASP A 124 -1.06 3.46 17.59
C ASP A 124 -1.52 4.90 17.31
N TYR A 125 -2.59 5.06 16.49
CA TYR A 125 -3.18 6.35 16.10
C TYR A 125 -4.60 6.57 16.61
N LYS A 126 -5.11 5.72 17.52
CA LYS A 126 -6.49 5.78 18.05
C LYS A 126 -6.95 7.17 18.50
N TYR A 127 -6.04 7.94 19.06
CA TYR A 127 -6.34 9.28 19.60
C TYR A 127 -5.55 10.40 18.91
N LYS A 128 -5.04 10.15 17.72
CA LYS A 128 -4.27 11.12 16.92
C LYS A 128 -5.06 11.53 15.68
N PRO A 129 -4.94 12.76 15.22
CA PRO A 129 -5.58 13.23 13.99
C PRO A 129 -4.85 12.65 12.75
N ALA A 130 -5.15 11.42 12.39
CA ALA A 130 -4.57 10.72 11.24
C ALA A 130 -5.64 9.90 10.51
N GLN A 131 -5.42 9.60 9.24
CA GLN A 131 -6.38 8.93 8.36
C GLN A 131 -5.87 7.56 7.92
N LEU A 132 -6.74 6.56 7.94
CA LEU A 132 -6.51 5.26 7.34
C LEU A 132 -7.36 5.14 6.07
N ILE A 133 -6.72 4.86 4.94
CA ILE A 133 -7.38 4.72 3.64
C ILE A 133 -7.03 3.35 3.07
N ASN A 134 -8.04 2.53 2.80
CA ASN A 134 -7.90 1.22 2.17
C ASN A 134 -8.44 1.26 0.74
N ILE A 135 -7.62 0.90 -0.24
CA ILE A 135 -8.00 0.89 -1.65
C ILE A 135 -8.61 -0.47 -2.01
N SER A 136 -9.92 -0.48 -2.19
CA SER A 136 -10.65 -1.65 -2.71
C SER A 136 -10.60 -1.69 -4.26
N SER A 137 -11.63 -2.18 -4.89
CA SER A 137 -11.77 -2.33 -6.34
C SER A 137 -13.26 -2.44 -6.70
N ALA A 138 -13.62 -2.22 -7.96
CA ALA A 138 -14.92 -2.62 -8.49
C ALA A 138 -15.20 -4.12 -8.26
N GLY A 139 -14.15 -4.97 -8.27
CA GLY A 139 -14.25 -6.39 -7.89
C GLY A 139 -14.65 -6.64 -6.43
N GLY A 140 -14.69 -5.62 -5.57
CA GLY A 140 -15.25 -5.70 -4.21
C GLY A 140 -16.75 -5.41 -4.14
N TYR A 141 -17.42 -5.18 -5.28
CA TYR A 141 -18.84 -4.87 -5.37
C TYR A 141 -19.57 -5.67 -6.45
N SER A 142 -18.83 -6.37 -7.31
CA SER A 142 -19.37 -7.17 -8.40
C SER A 142 -18.59 -8.46 -8.57
N ILE A 143 -19.28 -9.49 -9.06
CA ILE A 143 -18.67 -10.79 -9.38
C ILE A 143 -18.04 -10.67 -10.77
N VAL A 144 -16.74 -10.98 -10.85
CA VAL A 144 -15.99 -11.04 -12.10
C VAL A 144 -15.64 -12.51 -12.39
N PRO A 145 -16.03 -13.07 -13.54
CA PRO A 145 -15.66 -14.43 -13.91
C PRO A 145 -14.15 -14.66 -13.82
N ASN A 146 -13.73 -15.84 -13.37
CA ASN A 146 -12.33 -16.22 -13.19
C ASN A 146 -11.52 -15.35 -12.20
N ALA A 147 -12.19 -14.55 -11.36
CA ALA A 147 -11.56 -13.67 -10.38
C ALA A 147 -12.01 -13.96 -8.94
N VAL A 148 -12.41 -15.20 -8.63
CA VAL A 148 -13.05 -15.54 -7.35
C VAL A 148 -12.25 -15.10 -6.14
N ALA A 149 -10.99 -15.53 -6.02
CA ALA A 149 -10.14 -15.18 -4.89
C ALA A 149 -9.81 -13.67 -4.86
N TYR A 150 -9.62 -13.04 -6.02
CA TYR A 150 -9.40 -11.58 -6.09
C TYR A 150 -10.63 -10.82 -5.62
N CYS A 151 -11.81 -11.13 -6.16
CA CYS A 151 -13.06 -10.49 -5.73
C CYS A 151 -13.28 -10.67 -4.24
N ALA A 152 -13.16 -11.90 -3.72
CA ALA A 152 -13.28 -12.18 -2.29
C ALA A 152 -12.32 -11.31 -1.45
N SER A 153 -11.07 -11.16 -1.88
CA SER A 153 -10.09 -10.30 -1.21
C SER A 153 -10.51 -8.82 -1.20
N LYS A 154 -11.17 -8.35 -2.28
CA LYS A 154 -11.61 -6.96 -2.41
C LYS A 154 -12.95 -6.69 -1.73
N PHE A 155 -13.83 -7.70 -1.61
CA PHE A 155 -14.99 -7.65 -0.70
C PHE A 155 -14.54 -7.55 0.75
N PHE A 156 -13.50 -8.31 1.15
CA PHE A 156 -12.92 -8.20 2.49
C PHE A 156 -12.46 -6.76 2.81
N VAL A 157 -11.79 -6.11 1.87
CA VAL A 157 -11.31 -4.72 2.02
C VAL A 157 -12.46 -3.75 2.22
#